data_67d8632832e51592c85e0ad29ee71914
#
_entry.id   67d8632832e51592c85e0ad29ee71914
#
_cell.length_a   1.000
_cell.length_b   1.000
_cell.length_c   1.000
_cell.angle_alpha   90.00
_cell.angle_beta   90.00
_cell.angle_gamma   90.00
#
_symmetry.space_group_name_H-M   'P 1'
#
loop_
_entity.id
_entity.type
_entity.pdbx_description
1 polymer ?
#
loop_
_entity_poly.entity_id
_entity_poly.type
_entity_poly.pdbx_seq_one_letter_code
_entity_poly.pdbx_strand_id
1 'polypeptide(L)'
;FTTEQMVCADPSLPPIVGYARTATLRALSPVDPKKKREIGMAYYEYVASGEGPNISVIQDLDSSPGLGANWGEVNTNIHKALGILGVITNGAIRDMDVLAPGFQLLAGKIVPSHAYVRIEDTGREVNIFGMSVRHDDLIHADLHGAVVIPRECAEELPEKIDLMIRREKVILDACQDPGFNLEMLKQATSNSADIH
;
A
#
# COMPACT_ATOMS: atom_id res chain seq x y z
N PHE A 1 3.97 6.12 -7.99
CA PHE A 1 4.09 4.72 -7.52
C PHE A 1 5.37 4.53 -6.72
N THR A 2 5.40 3.46 -5.90
CA THR A 2 6.60 3.06 -5.15
C THR A 2 7.67 2.53 -6.10
N THR A 3 8.92 2.98 -5.91
CA THR A 3 10.06 2.67 -6.80
C THR A 3 11.11 1.76 -6.16
N GLU A 4 10.92 1.40 -4.89
CA GLU A 4 11.83 0.55 -4.13
C GLU A 4 11.12 -0.72 -3.68
N GLN A 5 11.89 -1.76 -3.40
CA GLN A 5 11.35 -3.03 -2.93
C GLN A 5 10.72 -2.90 -1.55
N MET A 6 9.55 -3.51 -1.39
CA MET A 6 8.79 -3.57 -0.14
C MET A 6 8.61 -5.01 0.32
N VAL A 7 8.40 -5.18 1.63
CA VAL A 7 7.93 -6.44 2.20
C VAL A 7 6.41 -6.44 2.14
N CYS A 8 5.81 -7.39 1.42
CA CYS A 8 4.39 -7.70 1.50
C CYS A 8 4.19 -8.79 2.55
N ALA A 9 3.41 -8.51 3.60
CA ALA A 9 3.24 -9.45 4.71
C ALA A 9 2.44 -10.69 4.33
N ASP A 10 1.44 -10.55 3.48
CA ASP A 10 0.66 -11.66 2.93
C ASP A 10 0.41 -11.46 1.42
N PRO A 11 1.26 -12.06 0.56
CA PRO A 11 1.10 -11.95 -0.89
C PRO A 11 -0.15 -12.63 -1.47
N SER A 12 -0.88 -13.39 -0.67
CA SER A 12 -2.11 -14.07 -1.10
C SER A 12 -3.35 -13.17 -1.02
N LEU A 13 -3.25 -12.04 -0.32
CA LEU A 13 -4.36 -11.09 -0.20
C LEU A 13 -4.62 -10.37 -1.53
N PRO A 14 -5.89 -10.08 -1.82
CA PRO A 14 -6.25 -9.29 -2.99
C PRO A 14 -5.71 -7.85 -2.88
N PRO A 15 -5.61 -7.14 -4.01
CA PRO A 15 -5.33 -5.70 -4.01
C PRO A 15 -6.33 -4.94 -3.14
N ILE A 16 -5.86 -3.84 -2.55
CA ILE A 16 -6.71 -2.89 -1.82
C ILE A 16 -6.75 -1.54 -2.56
N VAL A 17 -7.91 -0.90 -2.54
CA VAL A 17 -8.12 0.46 -3.06
C VAL A 17 -8.81 1.29 -2.00
N GLY A 18 -8.28 2.47 -1.72
CA GLY A 18 -8.85 3.34 -0.70
C GLY A 18 -8.18 4.71 -0.62
N TYR A 19 -8.75 5.57 0.21
CA TYR A 19 -8.24 6.92 0.42
C TYR A 19 -7.13 6.95 1.47
N ALA A 20 -6.06 7.67 1.18
CA ALA A 20 -4.89 7.76 2.04
C ALA A 20 -5.19 8.51 3.34
N ARG A 21 -4.91 7.88 4.47
CA ARG A 21 -4.78 8.52 5.79
C ARG A 21 -3.31 8.61 6.13
N THR A 22 -2.73 9.78 5.81
CA THR A 22 -1.29 10.00 5.91
C THR A 22 -0.86 10.34 7.34
N ALA A 23 0.27 9.80 7.77
CA ALA A 23 0.89 10.14 9.04
C ALA A 23 2.41 10.00 8.98
N THR A 24 3.07 10.53 9.98
CA THR A 24 4.52 10.35 10.18
C THR A 24 4.80 9.73 11.53
N LEU A 25 5.88 9.00 11.64
CA LEU A 25 6.36 8.41 12.89
C LEU A 25 7.87 8.56 13.08
N ARG A 26 8.34 8.31 14.31
CA ARG A 26 9.73 8.11 14.68
C ARG A 26 9.86 7.01 15.72
N ALA A 27 11.07 6.40 15.80
CA ALA A 27 11.37 5.32 16.73
C ALA A 27 12.71 5.46 17.50
N LEU A 28 13.58 6.38 17.09
CA LEU A 28 14.96 6.48 17.62
C LEU A 28 15.07 6.89 19.09
N SER A 29 14.15 7.72 19.60
CA SER A 29 14.29 8.29 20.93
C SER A 29 12.98 8.23 21.73
N PRO A 30 13.06 8.08 23.07
CA PRO A 30 11.88 8.11 23.90
C PRO A 30 11.20 9.48 23.89
N VAL A 31 9.91 9.47 24.22
CA VAL A 31 9.07 10.66 24.43
C VAL A 31 8.28 10.47 25.71
N ASP A 32 7.78 11.56 26.26
CA ASP A 32 6.88 11.52 27.41
C ASP A 32 5.68 10.57 27.15
N PRO A 33 5.43 9.59 28.05
CA PRO A 33 4.38 8.58 27.84
C PRO A 33 2.98 9.18 27.71
N LYS A 34 2.68 10.29 28.41
CA LYS A 34 1.39 10.97 28.33
C LYS A 34 1.21 11.59 26.95
N LYS A 35 2.21 12.33 26.47
CA LYS A 35 2.22 12.93 25.12
C LYS A 35 2.10 11.85 24.04
N LYS A 36 2.83 10.74 24.16
CA LYS A 36 2.73 9.60 23.25
C LYS A 36 1.29 9.08 23.15
N ARG A 37 0.61 8.93 24.28
CA ARG A 37 -0.77 8.44 24.34
C ARG A 37 -1.75 9.41 23.71
N GLU A 38 -1.64 10.70 24.02
CA GLU A 38 -2.49 11.75 23.47
C GLU A 38 -2.41 11.80 21.95
N ILE A 39 -1.20 11.85 21.39
CA ILE A 39 -0.98 11.85 19.94
C ILE A 39 -1.46 10.54 19.30
N GLY A 40 -1.23 9.40 19.95
CA GLY A 40 -1.69 8.10 19.46
C GLY A 40 -3.23 8.01 19.38
N MET A 41 -3.95 8.54 20.36
CA MET A 41 -5.41 8.59 20.30
C MET A 41 -5.92 9.54 19.21
N ALA A 42 -5.35 10.73 19.10
CA ALA A 42 -5.69 11.67 18.01
C ALA A 42 -5.43 11.07 16.61
N TYR A 43 -4.37 10.25 16.47
CA TYR A 43 -4.13 9.51 15.25
C TYR A 43 -5.24 8.49 14.95
N TYR A 44 -5.71 7.71 15.94
CA TYR A 44 -6.80 6.77 15.71
C TYR A 44 -8.12 7.49 15.35
N GLU A 45 -8.42 8.63 15.98
CA GLU A 45 -9.55 9.48 15.60
C GLU A 45 -9.42 9.95 14.15
N TYR A 46 -8.22 10.37 13.75
CA TYR A 46 -7.93 10.81 12.39
C TYR A 46 -8.11 9.68 11.35
N VAL A 47 -7.54 8.49 11.57
CA VAL A 47 -7.66 7.40 10.58
C VAL A 47 -9.07 6.84 10.48
N ALA A 48 -9.85 6.91 11.56
CA ALA A 48 -11.26 6.51 11.58
C ALA A 48 -12.18 7.55 10.96
N SER A 49 -11.70 8.78 10.69
CA SER A 49 -12.50 9.87 10.16
C SER A 49 -12.65 9.80 8.63
N GLY A 50 -13.68 10.51 8.13
CA GLY A 50 -13.93 10.65 6.70
C GLY A 50 -14.65 9.46 6.07
N GLU A 51 -14.94 9.59 4.79
CA GLU A 51 -15.56 8.53 4.01
C GLU A 51 -14.52 7.50 3.60
N GLY A 52 -14.85 6.21 3.78
CA GLY A 52 -13.99 5.09 3.39
C GLY A 52 -14.30 4.58 1.99
N PRO A 53 -13.58 3.55 1.55
CA PRO A 53 -12.55 2.80 2.26
C PRO A 53 -11.23 3.56 2.43
N ASN A 54 -10.51 3.32 3.54
CA ASN A 54 -9.29 4.04 3.88
C ASN A 54 -8.08 3.11 3.97
N ILE A 55 -6.89 3.66 3.66
CA ILE A 55 -5.58 3.00 3.77
C ILE A 55 -4.67 3.92 4.60
N SER A 56 -4.02 3.38 5.63
CA SER A 56 -2.99 4.14 6.37
C SER A 56 -1.70 4.21 5.55
N VAL A 57 -1.16 5.43 5.37
CA VAL A 57 0.11 5.67 4.69
C VAL A 57 1.04 6.40 5.63
N ILE A 58 2.02 5.69 6.19
CA ILE A 58 2.84 6.22 7.29
C ILE A 58 4.31 6.25 6.93
N GLN A 59 4.89 7.45 6.97
CA GLN A 59 6.31 7.66 6.78
C GLN A 59 7.08 7.60 8.10
N ASP A 60 8.08 6.74 8.19
CA ASP A 60 9.10 6.79 9.23
C ASP A 60 10.13 7.85 8.85
N LEU A 61 10.25 8.89 9.71
CA LEU A 61 11.12 10.06 9.52
C LEU A 61 12.51 9.88 10.13
N ASP A 62 12.84 8.73 10.68
CA ASP A 62 14.16 8.49 11.23
C ASP A 62 15.20 8.41 10.10
N SER A 63 16.46 8.78 10.42
CA SER A 63 17.57 8.73 9.45
C SER A 63 17.83 7.31 8.90
N SER A 64 17.40 6.28 9.62
CA SER A 64 17.38 4.89 9.19
C SER A 64 15.97 4.33 9.45
N PRO A 65 15.04 4.47 8.52
CA PRO A 65 13.66 4.02 8.69
C PRO A 65 13.55 2.55 9.06
N GLY A 66 12.58 2.22 9.92
CA GLY A 66 12.31 0.86 10.35
C GLY A 66 13.23 0.36 11.48
N LEU A 67 13.74 1.24 12.33
CA LEU A 67 14.37 0.85 13.59
C LEU A 67 13.35 0.18 14.53
N GLY A 68 12.15 0.71 14.60
CA GLY A 68 11.07 0.19 15.42
C GLY A 68 9.82 -0.12 14.60
N ALA A 69 9.22 -1.30 14.84
CA ALA A 69 7.98 -1.72 14.20
C ALA A 69 6.77 -1.09 14.90
N ASN A 70 6.05 -0.22 14.20
CA ASN A 70 4.73 0.26 14.64
C ASN A 70 3.65 -0.81 14.44
N TRP A 71 3.81 -1.64 13.44
CA TRP A 71 2.82 -2.60 12.98
C TRP A 71 3.13 -4.01 13.48
N GLY A 72 2.15 -4.62 14.10
CA GLY A 72 2.12 -5.97 14.63
C GLY A 72 0.70 -6.35 14.98
N GLU A 73 0.49 -7.39 15.78
CA GLU A 73 -0.82 -7.93 16.14
C GLU A 73 -1.80 -6.84 16.58
N VAL A 74 -1.47 -6.07 17.61
CA VAL A 74 -2.39 -5.10 18.21
C VAL A 74 -2.79 -4.00 17.23
N ASN A 75 -1.83 -3.37 16.57
CA ASN A 75 -2.12 -2.26 15.66
C ASN A 75 -2.89 -2.68 14.41
N THR A 76 -2.60 -3.85 13.85
CA THR A 76 -3.36 -4.36 12.70
C THR A 76 -4.81 -4.67 13.06
N ASN A 77 -5.06 -5.25 14.24
CA ASN A 77 -6.43 -5.49 14.72
C ASN A 77 -7.19 -4.20 15.00
N ILE A 78 -6.56 -3.19 15.64
CA ILE A 78 -7.18 -1.88 15.86
C ILE A 78 -7.58 -1.22 14.54
N HIS A 79 -6.65 -1.12 13.60
CA HIS A 79 -6.91 -0.46 12.31
C HIS A 79 -7.98 -1.19 11.50
N LYS A 80 -7.94 -2.51 11.46
CA LYS A 80 -8.98 -3.31 10.82
C LYS A 80 -10.36 -3.07 11.46
N ALA A 81 -10.44 -3.03 12.80
CA ALA A 81 -11.68 -2.75 13.52
C ALA A 81 -12.20 -1.32 13.24
N LEU A 82 -11.31 -0.37 12.96
CA LEU A 82 -11.64 1.00 12.54
C LEU A 82 -11.97 1.12 11.04
N GLY A 83 -12.02 0.01 10.29
CA GLY A 83 -12.39 -0.02 8.87
C GLY A 83 -11.26 0.29 7.90
N ILE A 84 -10.00 0.32 8.37
CA ILE A 84 -8.83 0.52 7.52
C ILE A 84 -8.50 -0.80 6.81
N LEU A 85 -8.27 -0.73 5.49
CA LEU A 85 -8.01 -1.90 4.65
C LEU A 85 -6.59 -2.46 4.80
N GLY A 86 -5.64 -1.60 5.09
CA GLY A 86 -4.23 -1.96 5.18
C GLY A 86 -3.33 -0.77 5.46
N VAL A 87 -2.03 -1.01 5.41
CA VAL A 87 -1.02 0.02 5.60
C VAL A 87 0.10 -0.07 4.56
N ILE A 88 0.62 1.09 4.21
CA ILE A 88 1.82 1.26 3.39
C ILE A 88 2.81 2.11 4.18
N THR A 89 4.04 1.62 4.41
CA THR A 89 5.04 2.33 5.21
C THR A 89 6.47 2.00 4.78
N ASN A 90 7.36 2.97 4.83
CA ASN A 90 8.80 2.74 4.77
C ASN A 90 9.40 2.29 6.12
N GLY A 91 8.57 2.23 7.17
CA GLY A 91 8.92 1.71 8.49
C GLY A 91 8.92 0.18 8.54
N ALA A 92 8.77 -0.37 9.74
CA ALA A 92 8.88 -1.81 9.98
C ALA A 92 7.62 -2.45 10.56
N ILE A 93 7.53 -3.77 10.38
CA ILE A 93 6.49 -4.66 10.90
C ILE A 93 7.10 -5.76 11.77
N ARG A 94 6.27 -6.40 12.61
CA ARG A 94 6.59 -7.56 13.44
C ARG A 94 5.38 -8.47 13.60
N ASP A 95 5.49 -9.53 14.39
CA ASP A 95 4.38 -10.43 14.76
C ASP A 95 3.70 -11.04 13.52
N MET A 96 4.50 -11.52 12.57
CA MET A 96 4.06 -11.94 11.23
C MET A 96 3.05 -13.10 11.25
N ASP A 97 3.08 -13.92 12.28
CA ASP A 97 2.25 -15.11 12.47
C ASP A 97 0.89 -14.83 13.11
N VAL A 98 0.70 -13.61 13.67
CA VAL A 98 -0.52 -13.21 14.40
C VAL A 98 -1.10 -11.86 13.95
N LEU A 99 -0.74 -11.42 12.76
CA LEU A 99 -1.32 -10.21 12.16
C LEU A 99 -2.83 -10.38 11.93
N ALA A 100 -3.57 -9.28 11.92
CA ALA A 100 -5.01 -9.32 11.67
C ALA A 100 -5.31 -9.96 10.30
N PRO A 101 -6.05 -11.07 10.23
CA PRO A 101 -6.33 -11.74 8.96
C PRO A 101 -7.00 -10.83 7.94
N GLY A 102 -6.52 -10.82 6.70
CA GLY A 102 -7.06 -9.99 5.62
C GLY A 102 -6.71 -8.49 5.71
N PHE A 103 -5.81 -8.10 6.59
CA PHE A 103 -5.28 -6.73 6.67
C PHE A 103 -3.99 -6.63 5.85
N GLN A 104 -4.00 -5.87 4.75
CA GLN A 104 -2.83 -5.77 3.87
C GLN A 104 -1.72 -4.92 4.49
N LEU A 105 -0.50 -5.43 4.45
CA LEU A 105 0.69 -4.77 5.01
C LEU A 105 1.83 -4.72 3.99
N LEU A 106 2.18 -3.49 3.59
CA LEU A 106 3.37 -3.21 2.77
C LEU A 106 4.35 -2.37 3.60
N ALA A 107 5.54 -2.88 3.83
CA ALA A 107 6.50 -2.28 4.75
C ALA A 107 7.93 -2.30 4.23
N GLY A 108 8.80 -1.50 4.84
CA GLY A 108 10.22 -1.48 4.50
C GLY A 108 10.98 -2.70 4.98
N LYS A 109 10.66 -3.21 6.16
CA LYS A 109 11.38 -4.37 6.74
C LYS A 109 10.62 -5.03 7.90
N ILE A 110 11.10 -6.20 8.29
CA ILE A 110 10.64 -6.93 9.48
C ILE A 110 11.71 -6.77 10.58
N VAL A 111 11.29 -6.36 11.79
CA VAL A 111 12.18 -6.22 12.95
C VAL A 111 11.50 -6.70 14.23
N PRO A 112 12.23 -7.16 15.26
CA PRO A 112 11.64 -7.81 16.43
C PRO A 112 11.09 -6.84 17.49
N SER A 113 11.40 -5.55 17.41
CA SER A 113 11.11 -4.59 18.49
C SER A 113 10.33 -3.37 17.99
N HIS A 114 9.45 -2.85 18.84
CA HIS A 114 8.80 -1.56 18.58
C HIS A 114 9.70 -0.34 18.93
N ALA A 115 10.86 -0.55 19.56
CA ALA A 115 11.73 0.54 20.05
C ALA A 115 10.91 1.64 20.77
N TYR A 116 11.14 2.92 20.42
CA TYR A 116 10.39 4.06 20.96
C TYR A 116 9.36 4.63 19.97
N VAL A 117 8.80 3.76 19.13
CA VAL A 117 7.89 4.17 18.05
C VAL A 117 6.74 5.04 18.57
N ARG A 118 6.48 6.11 17.86
CA ARG A 118 5.39 7.06 18.13
C ARG A 118 4.96 7.78 16.85
N ILE A 119 3.71 8.16 16.80
CA ILE A 119 3.22 9.08 15.77
C ILE A 119 3.76 10.48 16.08
N GLU A 120 4.15 11.22 15.03
CA GLU A 120 4.62 12.61 15.13
C GLU A 120 3.56 13.60 14.60
N ASP A 121 2.95 13.29 13.45
CA ASP A 121 1.99 14.18 12.79
C ASP A 121 1.04 13.40 11.89
N THR A 122 -0.10 14.01 11.53
CA THR A 122 -1.13 13.42 10.67
C THR A 122 -1.57 14.41 9.58
N GLY A 123 -2.06 13.89 8.45
CA GLY A 123 -2.65 14.68 7.37
C GLY A 123 -1.65 15.42 6.48
N ARG A 124 -0.36 15.33 6.74
CA ARG A 124 0.67 15.92 5.88
C ARG A 124 1.01 15.03 4.70
N GLU A 125 1.56 15.64 3.65
CA GLU A 125 2.19 14.91 2.55
C GLU A 125 3.34 14.05 3.08
N VAL A 126 3.39 12.80 2.63
CA VAL A 126 4.44 11.84 2.98
C VAL A 126 5.09 11.28 1.73
N ASN A 127 6.31 10.74 1.86
CA ASN A 127 6.99 10.03 0.78
C ASN A 127 7.28 8.59 1.23
N ILE A 128 6.76 7.63 0.49
CA ILE A 128 6.97 6.20 0.74
C ILE A 128 7.65 5.59 -0.47
N PHE A 129 8.93 5.29 -0.34
CA PHE A 129 9.73 4.67 -1.41
C PHE A 129 9.60 5.39 -2.77
N GLY A 130 9.73 6.72 -2.75
CA GLY A 130 9.64 7.56 -3.94
C GLY A 130 8.21 7.98 -4.33
N MET A 131 7.18 7.36 -3.76
CA MET A 131 5.79 7.74 -3.97
C MET A 131 5.39 8.87 -3.02
N SER A 132 5.10 10.06 -3.54
CA SER A 132 4.50 11.16 -2.78
C SER A 132 3.00 10.92 -2.63
N VAL A 133 2.48 11.07 -1.39
CA VAL A 133 1.07 10.82 -1.05
C VAL A 133 0.55 11.94 -0.16
N ARG A 134 -0.59 12.49 -0.53
CA ARG A 134 -1.34 13.46 0.26
C ARG A 134 -2.53 12.82 0.95
N HIS A 135 -3.02 13.48 1.97
CA HIS A 135 -4.29 13.12 2.59
C HIS A 135 -5.40 13.03 1.54
N ASP A 136 -6.20 11.98 1.60
CA ASP A 136 -7.29 11.67 0.65
C ASP A 136 -6.86 11.38 -0.81
N ASP A 137 -5.59 11.18 -1.10
CA ASP A 137 -5.22 10.60 -2.40
C ASP A 137 -5.81 9.18 -2.52
N LEU A 138 -6.31 8.85 -3.71
CA LEU A 138 -6.78 7.51 -4.02
C LEU A 138 -5.57 6.61 -4.28
N ILE A 139 -5.47 5.52 -3.52
CA ILE A 139 -4.35 4.57 -3.59
C ILE A 139 -4.85 3.21 -4.03
N HIS A 140 -4.14 2.60 -4.95
CA HIS A 140 -4.18 1.15 -5.19
C HIS A 140 -2.90 0.54 -4.64
N ALA A 141 -3.01 -0.58 -3.94
CA ALA A 141 -1.85 -1.31 -3.41
C ALA A 141 -2.07 -2.82 -3.45
N ASP A 142 -1.01 -3.53 -3.82
CA ASP A 142 -0.97 -5.00 -3.90
C ASP A 142 0.43 -5.54 -3.53
N LEU A 143 0.68 -6.82 -3.80
CA LEU A 143 1.96 -7.46 -3.51
C LEU A 143 3.18 -6.85 -4.22
N HIS A 144 2.97 -6.06 -5.29
CA HIS A 144 4.05 -5.41 -6.04
C HIS A 144 4.42 -4.03 -5.50
N GLY A 145 3.53 -3.42 -4.72
CA GLY A 145 3.70 -2.07 -4.17
C GLY A 145 2.43 -1.24 -4.24
N ALA A 146 2.58 0.08 -4.41
CA ALA A 146 1.45 0.99 -4.41
C ALA A 146 1.56 2.10 -5.46
N VAL A 147 0.41 2.62 -5.87
CA VAL A 147 0.31 3.74 -6.81
C VAL A 147 -0.79 4.72 -6.36
N VAL A 148 -0.50 6.01 -6.51
CA VAL A 148 -1.52 7.06 -6.41
C VAL A 148 -2.27 7.11 -7.74
N ILE A 149 -3.59 7.01 -7.67
CA ILE A 149 -4.48 7.14 -8.82
C ILE A 149 -4.94 8.60 -8.89
N PRO A 150 -4.62 9.36 -9.96
CA PRO A 150 -5.18 10.69 -10.14
C PRO A 150 -6.71 10.63 -10.19
N ARG A 151 -7.38 11.51 -9.44
CA ARG A 151 -8.85 11.47 -9.32
C ARG A 151 -9.55 11.61 -10.66
N GLU A 152 -8.99 12.42 -11.55
CA GLU A 152 -9.49 12.64 -12.90
C GLU A 152 -9.43 11.39 -13.79
N CYS A 153 -8.59 10.43 -13.45
CA CYS A 153 -8.48 9.16 -14.19
C CYS A 153 -9.37 8.05 -13.62
N ALA A 154 -9.83 8.19 -12.36
CA ALA A 154 -10.44 7.10 -11.60
C ALA A 154 -11.69 6.52 -12.29
N GLU A 155 -12.54 7.37 -12.86
CA GLU A 155 -13.79 6.95 -13.53
C GLU A 155 -13.53 6.17 -14.84
N GLU A 156 -12.45 6.51 -15.56
CA GLU A 156 -12.10 5.85 -16.83
C GLU A 156 -11.30 4.55 -16.65
N LEU A 157 -10.68 4.35 -15.48
CA LEU A 157 -9.79 3.22 -15.25
C LEU A 157 -10.43 1.84 -15.52
N PRO A 158 -11.67 1.55 -15.09
CA PRO A 158 -12.26 0.23 -15.35
C PRO A 158 -12.34 -0.10 -16.84
N GLU A 159 -12.74 0.86 -17.68
CA GLU A 159 -12.81 0.69 -19.13
C GLU A 159 -11.42 0.50 -19.75
N LYS A 160 -10.42 1.28 -19.30
CA LYS A 160 -9.05 1.17 -19.79
C LYS A 160 -8.38 -0.14 -19.37
N ILE A 161 -8.67 -0.60 -18.14
CA ILE A 161 -8.20 -1.92 -17.67
C ILE A 161 -8.83 -3.04 -18.51
N ASP A 162 -10.14 -3.00 -18.76
CA ASP A 162 -10.81 -4.00 -19.60
C ASP A 162 -10.21 -4.02 -21.03
N LEU A 163 -9.97 -2.85 -21.61
CA LEU A 163 -9.29 -2.74 -22.90
C LEU A 163 -7.90 -3.40 -22.88
N MET A 164 -7.10 -3.12 -21.84
CA MET A 164 -5.77 -3.74 -21.70
C MET A 164 -5.85 -5.25 -21.57
N ILE A 165 -6.77 -5.76 -20.74
CA ILE A 165 -6.99 -7.21 -20.57
C ILE A 165 -7.37 -7.87 -21.92
N ARG A 166 -8.27 -7.25 -22.70
CA ARG A 166 -8.65 -7.76 -24.02
C ARG A 166 -7.47 -7.78 -24.99
N ARG A 167 -6.64 -6.74 -24.99
CA ARG A 167 -5.44 -6.66 -25.83
C ARG A 167 -4.40 -7.72 -25.45
N GLU A 168 -4.11 -7.85 -24.16
CA GLU A 168 -3.14 -8.84 -23.65
C GLU A 168 -3.62 -10.27 -23.91
N LYS A 169 -4.92 -10.52 -23.78
CA LYS A 169 -5.50 -11.85 -24.00
C LYS A 169 -5.21 -12.39 -25.39
N VAL A 170 -5.20 -11.57 -26.44
CA VAL A 170 -4.86 -12.01 -27.81
C VAL A 170 -3.46 -12.59 -27.89
N ILE A 171 -2.50 -11.95 -27.21
CA ILE A 171 -1.10 -12.41 -27.18
C ILE A 171 -1.00 -13.67 -26.32
N LEU A 172 -1.62 -13.67 -25.14
CA LEU A 172 -1.61 -14.81 -24.21
C LEU A 172 -2.24 -16.06 -24.83
N ASP A 173 -3.36 -15.90 -25.54
CA ASP A 173 -4.03 -17.02 -26.23
C ASP A 173 -3.13 -17.59 -27.35
N ALA A 174 -2.45 -16.72 -28.11
CA ALA A 174 -1.49 -17.17 -29.15
C ALA A 174 -0.33 -17.96 -28.52
N CYS A 175 0.16 -17.57 -27.34
CA CYS A 175 1.24 -18.27 -26.64
C CYS A 175 0.85 -19.68 -26.16
N GLN A 176 -0.46 -20.02 -26.10
CA GLN A 176 -0.93 -21.39 -25.74
C GLN A 176 -0.88 -22.37 -26.91
N ASP A 177 -0.68 -21.91 -28.15
CA ASP A 177 -0.58 -22.79 -29.33
C ASP A 177 0.72 -23.60 -29.27
N PRO A 178 0.68 -24.93 -29.36
CA PRO A 178 1.89 -25.77 -29.42
C PRO A 178 2.83 -25.46 -30.58
N GLY A 179 2.31 -24.84 -31.66
CA GLY A 179 3.08 -24.38 -32.82
C GLY A 179 3.57 -22.93 -32.73
N PHE A 180 3.45 -22.28 -31.55
CA PHE A 180 3.80 -20.88 -31.37
C PHE A 180 5.20 -20.56 -31.90
N ASN A 181 5.27 -19.48 -32.67
CA ASN A 181 6.52 -19.04 -33.31
C ASN A 181 6.51 -17.50 -33.51
N LEU A 182 7.60 -16.94 -34.02
CA LEU A 182 7.77 -15.50 -34.19
C LEU A 182 6.72 -14.87 -35.12
N GLU A 183 6.30 -15.55 -36.15
CA GLU A 183 5.26 -15.00 -37.07
C GLU A 183 3.89 -14.94 -36.37
N MET A 184 3.55 -15.93 -35.57
CA MET A 184 2.34 -15.90 -34.73
C MET A 184 2.39 -14.78 -33.70
N LEU A 185 3.57 -14.53 -33.07
CA LEU A 185 3.73 -13.40 -32.17
C LEU A 185 3.51 -12.04 -32.90
N LYS A 186 4.10 -11.86 -34.07
CA LYS A 186 3.91 -10.63 -34.87
C LYS A 186 2.43 -10.41 -35.20
N GLN A 187 1.74 -11.46 -35.63
CA GLN A 187 0.31 -11.39 -35.95
C GLN A 187 -0.54 -11.09 -34.71
N ALA A 188 -0.27 -11.76 -33.58
CA ALA A 188 -0.98 -11.52 -32.31
C ALA A 188 -0.77 -10.09 -31.83
N THR A 189 0.45 -9.57 -31.91
CA THR A 189 0.77 -8.18 -31.54
C THR A 189 0.03 -7.17 -32.43
N SER A 190 -0.05 -7.41 -33.75
CA SER A 190 -0.84 -6.57 -34.65
C SER A 190 -2.33 -6.61 -34.30
N ASN A 191 -2.90 -7.81 -34.14
CA ASN A 191 -4.31 -7.99 -33.79
C ASN A 191 -4.65 -7.35 -32.44
N SER A 192 -3.75 -7.42 -31.46
CA SER A 192 -3.90 -6.78 -30.15
C SER A 192 -4.00 -5.26 -30.28
N ALA A 193 -3.19 -4.64 -31.15
CA ALA A 193 -3.20 -3.19 -31.35
C ALA A 193 -4.50 -2.69 -32.03
N ASP A 194 -5.20 -3.52 -32.77
CA ASP A 194 -6.44 -3.18 -33.49
C ASP A 194 -7.70 -3.24 -32.57
N ILE A 195 -7.56 -3.70 -31.33
CA ILE A 195 -8.65 -3.71 -30.33
C ILE A 195 -8.83 -2.32 -29.74
N HIS A 196 -10.04 -1.80 -29.76
CA HIS A 196 -10.45 -0.49 -29.25
C HIS A 196 -11.51 -0.58 -28.16
#